data_efa5a5f216ae4368afe15ed22bacc5ad
#
_entry.id   efa5a5f216ae4368afe15ed22bacc5ad
#
_cell.length_a   1.000
_cell.length_b   1.000
_cell.length_c   1.000
_cell.angle_alpha   90.00
_cell.angle_beta   90.00
_cell.angle_gamma   90.00
#
_symmetry.space_group_name_H-M   'P 1'
#
loop_
_entity.id
_entity.type
_entity.pdbx_description
1 polymer ?
#
loop_
_entity_poly.entity_id
_entity_poly.type
_entity_poly.pdbx_seq_one_letter_code
_entity_poly.pdbx_strand_id
1 'polypeptide(L)'
;MKITRRTLVLGAMTAPMTIPFAVQAQTPPQAWPPSNIRIVVAYPPGGSTDAMMRLIQPALQQRLGTTIVIENRSGASGSVGTGAVAKSPPDGNSWLAVFDNHAANPFVLPSLPYDTEKDLDPVLLIGTAPYLITTAKAKPYNTLADVIAAAKAKPGSISYASVGSGSVGHLAMALLSQRAGVKLTHVPYRGGGPAMNDAVAGHVDLLIGSTALSMPQVGAGTIRAVVQTGKTRNAFLTTVPTVAESGFPDFEANAWWGIFAPAGTPKPIVERFSNEMAACLREERVAKQLTETQQVSLTLGGPEILRKFVDNQMSVWGKVVKDNNIKADQN
;
A
#
# COMPACT_ATOMS: atom_id res chain seq x y z
N MET A 1 56.99 -33.54 82.74
CA MET A 1 57.01 -32.21 82.05
C MET A 1 55.90 -32.19 81.08
N LYS A 2 54.76 -31.53 81.40
CA LYS A 2 53.51 -31.51 80.59
C LYS A 2 53.41 -30.18 79.82
N ILE A 3 53.36 -30.23 78.52
CA ILE A 3 53.18 -29.08 77.69
C ILE A 3 51.72 -29.07 77.23
N THR A 4 51.00 -28.02 77.62
CA THR A 4 49.56 -27.78 77.29
C THR A 4 49.45 -27.02 75.94
N ARG A 5 48.72 -27.59 74.97
CA ARG A 5 48.36 -26.93 73.71
C ARG A 5 47.16 -26.04 73.95
N ARG A 6 47.32 -24.74 73.67
CA ARG A 6 46.21 -23.78 73.58
C ARG A 6 45.71 -23.74 72.10
N THR A 7 44.47 -24.10 71.96
CA THR A 7 43.73 -24.00 70.64
C THR A 7 43.21 -22.58 70.49
N LEU A 8 43.67 -21.86 69.45
CA LEU A 8 43.09 -20.58 69.00
C LEU A 8 41.94 -20.88 68.11
N VAL A 9 40.69 -20.42 68.45
CA VAL A 9 39.50 -20.41 67.59
C VAL A 9 39.48 -19.09 66.93
N LEU A 10 39.73 -19.06 65.59
CA LEU A 10 39.46 -17.90 64.74
C LEU A 10 37.96 -17.88 64.39
N GLY A 11 37.21 -16.91 64.91
CA GLY A 11 35.85 -16.62 64.49
C GLY A 11 35.84 -15.84 63.16
N ALA A 12 35.34 -16.47 62.12
CA ALA A 12 35.11 -15.81 60.85
C ALA A 12 33.83 -14.96 60.95
N MET A 13 33.96 -13.62 60.94
CA MET A 13 32.85 -12.67 60.77
C MET A 13 32.45 -12.66 59.31
N THR A 14 31.31 -13.24 58.93
CA THR A 14 30.67 -13.09 57.63
C THR A 14 29.86 -11.78 57.62
N ALA A 15 30.38 -10.74 56.97
CA ALA A 15 29.63 -9.53 56.70
C ALA A 15 28.62 -9.82 55.57
N PRO A 16 27.32 -9.40 55.67
CA PRO A 16 26.37 -9.52 54.61
C PRO A 16 26.73 -8.56 53.47
N MET A 17 27.04 -9.13 52.31
CA MET A 17 27.27 -8.35 51.05
C MET A 17 25.94 -7.91 50.50
N THR A 18 25.51 -6.67 50.79
CA THR A 18 24.33 -6.04 50.18
C THR A 18 24.69 -5.65 48.76
N ILE A 19 24.21 -6.44 47.79
CA ILE A 19 24.26 -6.09 46.38
C ILE A 19 23.21 -4.97 46.16
N PRO A 20 23.62 -3.76 45.71
CA PRO A 20 22.64 -2.74 45.38
C PRO A 20 21.86 -3.21 44.13
N PHE A 21 20.57 -3.46 44.27
CA PHE A 21 19.67 -3.58 43.15
C PHE A 21 19.68 -2.23 42.44
N ALA A 22 20.36 -2.13 41.29
CA ALA A 22 20.25 -1.01 40.41
C ALA A 22 18.80 -1.01 39.85
N VAL A 23 17.95 -0.16 40.44
CA VAL A 23 16.66 0.20 39.86
C VAL A 23 16.98 0.86 38.52
N GLN A 24 16.81 0.11 37.44
CA GLN A 24 16.83 0.70 36.12
C GLN A 24 15.72 1.76 36.09
N ALA A 25 16.14 3.03 36.13
CA ALA A 25 15.24 4.15 35.91
C ALA A 25 14.62 3.94 34.52
N GLN A 26 13.35 3.54 34.48
CA GLN A 26 12.57 3.52 33.25
C GLN A 26 12.56 4.98 32.75
N THR A 27 13.23 5.22 31.64
CA THR A 27 13.14 6.52 30.93
C THR A 27 11.65 6.83 30.76
N PRO A 28 11.17 8.01 31.19
CA PRO A 28 9.77 8.36 30.99
C PRO A 28 9.41 8.16 29.51
N PRO A 29 8.22 7.64 29.19
CA PRO A 29 7.80 7.50 27.80
C PRO A 29 7.99 8.84 27.11
N GLN A 30 8.82 8.88 26.06
CA GLN A 30 9.07 10.11 25.31
C GLN A 30 7.72 10.64 24.82
N ALA A 31 7.40 11.89 25.15
CA ALA A 31 6.13 12.50 24.76
C ALA A 31 5.98 12.40 23.22
N TRP A 32 4.93 11.74 22.77
CA TRP A 32 4.62 11.68 21.34
C TRP A 32 3.81 12.92 20.92
N PRO A 33 4.08 13.57 19.78
CA PRO A 33 4.96 13.15 18.70
C PRO A 33 6.44 13.45 18.95
N PRO A 34 7.36 12.69 18.33
CA PRO A 34 8.79 12.96 18.34
C PRO A 34 9.12 14.20 17.50
N SER A 35 10.39 14.62 17.46
CA SER A 35 10.85 15.75 16.65
C SER A 35 10.69 15.54 15.13
N ASN A 36 10.66 14.28 14.70
CA ASN A 36 10.38 13.89 13.32
C ASN A 36 9.65 12.55 13.26
N ILE A 37 8.76 12.44 12.29
CA ILE A 37 8.03 11.23 11.94
C ILE A 37 8.38 10.87 10.49
N ARG A 38 8.64 9.60 10.25
CA ARG A 38 8.91 9.06 8.93
C ARG A 38 7.70 8.30 8.42
N ILE A 39 7.20 8.65 7.23
CA ILE A 39 6.21 7.87 6.50
C ILE A 39 6.92 7.18 5.33
N VAL A 40 7.07 5.87 5.43
CA VAL A 40 7.66 5.07 4.35
C VAL A 40 6.57 4.79 3.32
N VAL A 41 6.78 5.29 2.12
CA VAL A 41 6.01 4.93 0.92
C VAL A 41 6.71 3.74 0.28
N ALA A 42 6.02 2.59 0.25
CA ALA A 42 6.60 1.33 -0.22
C ALA A 42 6.80 1.26 -1.77
N TYR A 43 6.68 2.40 -2.46
CA TYR A 43 6.68 2.52 -3.92
C TYR A 43 7.58 3.64 -4.41
N PRO A 44 7.96 3.64 -5.72
CA PRO A 44 8.76 4.71 -6.31
C PRO A 44 8.08 6.08 -6.24
N PRO A 45 8.86 7.17 -6.25
CA PRO A 45 8.34 8.52 -6.40
C PRO A 45 7.47 8.67 -7.66
N GLY A 46 6.49 9.58 -7.61
CA GLY A 46 5.60 9.90 -8.74
C GLY A 46 4.42 8.93 -8.93
N GLY A 47 4.32 7.87 -8.13
CA GLY A 47 3.11 7.03 -8.07
C GLY A 47 2.00 7.68 -7.22
N SER A 48 0.78 7.11 -7.30
CA SER A 48 -0.39 7.65 -6.59
C SER A 48 -0.22 7.73 -5.07
N THR A 49 0.42 6.73 -4.46
CA THR A 49 0.69 6.71 -3.01
C THR A 49 1.67 7.82 -2.61
N ASP A 50 2.74 8.02 -3.39
CA ASP A 50 3.72 9.10 -3.16
C ASP A 50 3.07 10.48 -3.29
N ALA A 51 2.32 10.70 -4.37
CA ALA A 51 1.61 11.94 -4.62
C ALA A 51 0.62 12.27 -3.48
N MET A 52 -0.13 11.27 -3.00
CA MET A 52 -1.07 11.41 -1.90
C MET A 52 -0.36 11.79 -0.59
N MET A 53 0.73 11.09 -0.23
CA MET A 53 1.49 11.38 0.99
C MET A 53 2.11 12.78 0.95
N ARG A 54 2.66 13.22 -0.19
CA ARG A 54 3.20 14.58 -0.35
C ARG A 54 2.13 15.66 -0.32
N LEU A 55 0.92 15.36 -0.80
CA LEU A 55 -0.21 16.28 -0.74
C LEU A 55 -0.63 16.59 0.71
N ILE A 56 -0.65 15.57 1.57
CA ILE A 56 -1.09 15.72 2.96
C ILE A 56 0.05 16.12 3.91
N GLN A 57 1.31 15.93 3.52
CA GLN A 57 2.49 16.17 4.36
C GLN A 57 2.48 17.55 5.06
N PRO A 58 2.25 18.69 4.37
CA PRO A 58 2.29 20.00 5.02
C PRO A 58 1.21 20.18 6.10
N ALA A 59 -0.01 19.73 5.82
CA ALA A 59 -1.12 19.80 6.76
C ALA A 59 -0.86 18.89 7.98
N LEU A 60 -0.36 17.68 7.76
CA LEU A 60 -0.05 16.75 8.83
C LEU A 60 1.10 17.25 9.71
N GLN A 61 2.14 17.87 9.14
CA GLN A 61 3.20 18.55 9.90
C GLN A 61 2.66 19.64 10.81
N GLN A 62 1.77 20.48 10.27
CA GLN A 62 1.16 21.56 11.04
C GLN A 62 0.32 21.03 12.19
N ARG A 63 -0.50 20.00 11.96
CA ARG A 63 -1.40 19.43 12.95
C ARG A 63 -0.68 18.68 14.07
N LEU A 64 0.35 17.94 13.73
CA LEU A 64 1.16 17.18 14.69
C LEU A 64 2.24 18.04 15.38
N GLY A 65 2.58 19.20 14.83
CA GLY A 65 3.65 20.06 15.36
C GLY A 65 5.05 19.42 15.25
N THR A 66 5.24 18.56 14.26
CA THR A 66 6.50 17.82 14.06
C THR A 66 6.87 17.72 12.58
N THR A 67 8.15 17.48 12.29
CA THR A 67 8.59 17.27 10.91
C THR A 67 8.09 15.91 10.38
N ILE A 68 7.46 15.90 9.21
CA ILE A 68 7.09 14.66 8.51
C ILE A 68 8.04 14.45 7.34
N VAL A 69 8.69 13.29 7.30
CA VAL A 69 9.60 12.89 6.22
C VAL A 69 8.92 11.81 5.39
N ILE A 70 8.72 12.05 4.11
CA ILE A 70 8.24 11.02 3.16
C ILE A 70 9.47 10.33 2.56
N GLU A 71 9.58 9.03 2.83
CA GLU A 71 10.69 8.19 2.36
C GLU A 71 10.17 7.12 1.39
N ASN A 72 10.63 7.13 0.14
CA ASN A 72 10.29 6.10 -0.82
C ASN A 72 11.24 4.90 -0.69
N ARG A 73 10.70 3.72 -0.35
CA ARG A 73 11.42 2.43 -0.32
C ARG A 73 10.74 1.43 -1.22
N SER A 74 11.03 1.49 -2.50
CA SER A 74 10.45 0.59 -3.49
C SER A 74 11.18 -0.74 -3.58
N GLY A 75 10.50 -1.74 -4.14
CA GLY A 75 11.06 -3.06 -4.46
C GLY A 75 10.09 -4.19 -4.14
N ALA A 76 10.12 -5.25 -4.93
CA ALA A 76 9.33 -6.47 -4.79
C ALA A 76 7.86 -6.17 -4.42
N SER A 77 7.15 -5.42 -5.29
CA SER A 77 5.74 -5.03 -5.08
C SER A 77 5.46 -4.34 -3.73
N GLY A 78 6.41 -3.54 -3.22
CA GLY A 78 6.30 -2.83 -1.95
C GLY A 78 6.75 -3.63 -0.73
N SER A 79 7.12 -4.90 -0.87
CA SER A 79 7.49 -5.74 0.28
C SER A 79 8.79 -5.28 0.96
N VAL A 80 9.70 -4.63 0.22
CA VAL A 80 10.95 -4.07 0.79
C VAL A 80 10.64 -2.95 1.79
N GLY A 81 9.82 -1.97 1.39
CA GLY A 81 9.41 -0.86 2.27
C GLY A 81 8.58 -1.35 3.43
N THR A 82 7.63 -2.26 3.19
CA THR A 82 6.78 -2.86 4.21
C THR A 82 7.61 -3.61 5.25
N GLY A 83 8.54 -4.47 4.83
CA GLY A 83 9.41 -5.21 5.74
C GLY A 83 10.36 -4.32 6.54
N ALA A 84 10.76 -3.16 6.01
CA ALA A 84 11.55 -2.19 6.74
C ALA A 84 10.75 -1.56 7.90
N VAL A 85 9.46 -1.24 7.69
CA VAL A 85 8.60 -0.71 8.75
C VAL A 85 8.20 -1.78 9.74
N ALA A 86 7.85 -2.99 9.28
CA ALA A 86 7.50 -4.11 10.14
C ALA A 86 8.61 -4.43 11.19
N LYS A 87 9.86 -4.15 10.85
CA LYS A 87 11.03 -4.32 11.74
C LYS A 87 11.44 -3.06 12.50
N SER A 88 10.74 -1.95 12.35
CA SER A 88 11.02 -0.71 13.06
C SER A 88 10.49 -0.78 14.50
N PRO A 89 11.07 -0.01 15.45
CA PRO A 89 10.53 0.10 16.79
C PRO A 89 9.06 0.57 16.77
N PRO A 90 8.19 0.02 17.63
CA PRO A 90 6.77 0.40 17.70
C PRO A 90 6.56 1.65 18.57
N ASP A 91 7.31 2.71 18.30
CA ASP A 91 7.39 3.94 19.09
C ASP A 91 6.62 5.13 18.46
N GLY A 92 5.98 4.91 17.31
CA GLY A 92 5.26 5.94 16.57
C GLY A 92 6.13 6.87 15.72
N ASN A 93 7.42 6.56 15.54
CA ASN A 93 8.33 7.33 14.69
C ASN A 93 8.26 6.90 13.21
N SER A 94 7.84 5.67 12.94
CA SER A 94 7.79 5.09 11.59
C SER A 94 6.37 4.63 11.25
N TRP A 95 5.89 5.04 10.09
CA TRP A 95 4.59 4.68 9.54
C TRP A 95 4.75 4.19 8.13
N LEU A 96 3.85 3.35 7.69
CA LEU A 96 3.86 2.74 6.37
C LEU A 96 2.66 3.19 5.55
N ALA A 97 2.89 3.71 4.37
CA ALA A 97 1.85 3.96 3.37
C ALA A 97 1.90 2.86 2.30
N VAL A 98 0.82 2.09 2.18
CA VAL A 98 0.69 1.00 1.23
C VAL A 98 -0.35 1.27 0.16
N PHE A 99 -0.25 0.49 -0.89
CA PHE A 99 -1.21 0.34 -1.98
C PHE A 99 -1.79 -1.09 -1.95
N ASP A 100 -2.76 -1.37 -2.75
CA ASP A 100 -3.59 -2.57 -2.73
C ASP A 100 -2.85 -3.91 -2.86
N ASN A 101 -1.70 -3.94 -3.52
CA ASN A 101 -0.87 -5.14 -3.59
C ASN A 101 -0.37 -5.63 -2.21
N HIS A 102 -0.45 -4.80 -1.16
CA HIS A 102 -0.18 -5.24 0.20
C HIS A 102 -1.01 -6.46 0.59
N ALA A 103 -2.29 -6.50 0.22
CA ALA A 103 -3.17 -7.65 0.48
C ALA A 103 -2.95 -8.83 -0.48
N ALA A 104 -2.37 -8.60 -1.67
CA ALA A 104 -2.11 -9.66 -2.65
C ALA A 104 -0.74 -10.33 -2.46
N ASN A 105 0.24 -9.59 -1.92
CA ASN A 105 1.62 -10.03 -1.75
C ASN A 105 1.80 -11.38 -1.07
N PRO A 106 1.04 -11.75 -0.01
CA PRO A 106 1.17 -13.06 0.64
C PRO A 106 0.91 -14.25 -0.29
N PHE A 107 0.17 -14.04 -1.36
CA PHE A 107 -0.22 -15.11 -2.29
C PHE A 107 0.62 -15.14 -3.57
N VAL A 108 1.23 -14.00 -3.91
CA VAL A 108 1.93 -13.81 -5.19
C VAL A 108 3.44 -13.91 -5.04
N LEU A 109 3.99 -13.40 -3.94
CA LEU A 109 5.43 -13.41 -3.70
C LEU A 109 5.87 -14.74 -3.07
N PRO A 110 6.98 -15.33 -3.52
CA PRO A 110 7.45 -16.62 -3.02
C PRO A 110 7.87 -16.60 -1.55
N SER A 111 8.28 -15.43 -1.06
CA SER A 111 8.57 -15.18 0.35
C SER A 111 8.37 -13.71 0.68
N LEU A 112 7.88 -13.45 1.90
CA LEU A 112 7.81 -12.10 2.46
C LEU A 112 8.77 -11.98 3.64
N PRO A 113 9.46 -10.84 3.81
CA PRO A 113 10.32 -10.60 4.96
C PRO A 113 9.54 -10.21 6.24
N TYR A 114 8.21 -10.32 6.22
CA TYR A 114 7.27 -9.97 7.30
C TYR A 114 5.98 -10.82 7.18
N ASP A 115 5.24 -10.90 8.27
CA ASP A 115 3.86 -11.42 8.30
C ASP A 115 2.89 -10.24 8.19
N THR A 116 2.07 -10.21 7.13
CA THR A 116 1.16 -9.10 6.84
C THR A 116 0.13 -8.84 7.94
N GLU A 117 -0.29 -9.89 8.66
CA GLU A 117 -1.32 -9.80 9.69
C GLU A 117 -0.75 -9.56 11.09
N LYS A 118 0.50 -10.02 11.37
CA LYS A 118 1.09 -10.01 12.72
C LYS A 118 2.10 -8.90 12.95
N ASP A 119 2.86 -8.50 11.92
CA ASP A 119 3.98 -7.58 12.09
C ASP A 119 3.59 -6.11 11.87
N LEU A 120 2.32 -5.87 11.52
CA LEU A 120 1.78 -4.54 11.22
C LEU A 120 0.43 -4.31 11.87
N ASP A 121 0.29 -3.17 12.54
CA ASP A 121 -0.98 -2.69 13.05
C ASP A 121 -1.66 -1.76 12.03
N PRO A 122 -2.93 -2.01 11.67
CA PRO A 122 -3.70 -1.12 10.80
C PRO A 122 -3.96 0.21 11.50
N VAL A 123 -3.90 1.32 10.74
CA VAL A 123 -4.08 2.68 11.26
C VAL A 123 -5.25 3.39 10.59
N LEU A 124 -5.23 3.49 9.26
CA LEU A 124 -6.25 4.22 8.51
C LEU A 124 -6.43 3.65 7.11
N LEU A 125 -7.65 3.28 6.75
CA LEU A 125 -8.06 3.14 5.35
C LEU A 125 -8.35 4.52 4.80
N ILE A 126 -7.49 5.03 3.91
CA ILE A 126 -7.67 6.36 3.33
C ILE A 126 -8.89 6.37 2.41
N GLY A 127 -8.95 5.43 1.48
CA GLY A 127 -10.04 5.34 0.53
C GLY A 127 -9.77 4.33 -0.59
N THR A 128 -10.72 4.29 -1.50
CA THR A 128 -10.69 3.40 -2.66
C THR A 128 -10.89 4.18 -3.96
N ALA A 129 -10.47 3.60 -5.07
CA ALA A 129 -10.75 4.14 -6.39
C ALA A 129 -10.82 3.00 -7.42
N PRO A 130 -11.66 3.08 -8.45
CA PRO A 130 -11.61 2.10 -9.50
C PRO A 130 -10.27 2.17 -10.23
N TYR A 131 -9.88 1.07 -10.85
CA TYR A 131 -8.88 1.12 -11.89
C TYR A 131 -9.47 1.65 -13.19
N LEU A 132 -8.61 2.27 -13.98
CA LEU A 132 -8.90 2.56 -15.39
C LEU A 132 -8.02 1.68 -16.25
N ILE A 133 -8.61 1.06 -17.26
CA ILE A 133 -7.87 0.56 -18.41
C ILE A 133 -7.84 1.70 -19.41
N THR A 134 -6.64 2.18 -19.67
CA THR A 134 -6.39 3.34 -20.56
C THR A 134 -5.50 2.95 -21.71
N THR A 135 -5.51 3.78 -22.76
CA THR A 135 -4.66 3.61 -23.96
C THR A 135 -4.13 4.97 -24.40
N ALA A 136 -2.99 5.02 -25.07
CA ALA A 136 -2.52 6.26 -25.70
C ALA A 136 -3.55 6.77 -26.72
N LYS A 137 -3.69 8.10 -26.82
CA LYS A 137 -4.69 8.71 -27.72
C LYS A 137 -4.55 8.26 -29.16
N ALA A 138 -3.35 7.97 -29.62
CA ALA A 138 -3.05 7.53 -30.99
C ALA A 138 -3.42 6.06 -31.26
N LYS A 139 -3.68 5.26 -30.24
CA LYS A 139 -4.04 3.84 -30.41
C LYS A 139 -5.52 3.69 -30.80
N PRO A 140 -5.88 2.63 -31.55
CA PRO A 140 -7.23 2.48 -32.12
C PRO A 140 -8.29 1.97 -31.12
N TYR A 141 -7.96 1.81 -29.84
CA TYR A 141 -8.86 1.21 -28.85
C TYR A 141 -9.75 2.28 -28.19
N ASN A 142 -11.03 2.32 -28.53
CA ASN A 142 -12.00 3.25 -27.95
C ASN A 142 -12.86 2.61 -26.87
N THR A 143 -13.09 1.32 -26.99
CA THR A 143 -13.94 0.52 -26.09
C THR A 143 -13.25 -0.76 -25.66
N LEU A 144 -13.74 -1.39 -24.59
CA LEU A 144 -13.26 -2.72 -24.19
C LEU A 144 -13.53 -3.77 -25.30
N ALA A 145 -14.60 -3.61 -26.07
CA ALA A 145 -14.91 -4.50 -27.18
C ALA A 145 -13.82 -4.43 -28.28
N ASP A 146 -13.27 -3.24 -28.57
CA ASP A 146 -12.17 -3.09 -29.54
C ASP A 146 -10.93 -3.85 -29.09
N VAL A 147 -10.59 -3.73 -27.81
CA VAL A 147 -9.46 -4.44 -27.21
C VAL A 147 -9.64 -5.96 -27.32
N ILE A 148 -10.82 -6.45 -26.94
CA ILE A 148 -11.14 -7.88 -26.99
C ILE A 148 -11.13 -8.41 -28.43
N ALA A 149 -11.70 -7.67 -29.37
CA ALA A 149 -11.71 -8.05 -30.80
C ALA A 149 -10.27 -8.15 -31.34
N ALA A 150 -9.43 -7.14 -31.07
CA ALA A 150 -8.01 -7.15 -31.47
C ALA A 150 -7.22 -8.31 -30.84
N ALA A 151 -7.45 -8.58 -29.54
CA ALA A 151 -6.80 -9.68 -28.83
C ALA A 151 -7.27 -11.07 -29.32
N LYS A 152 -8.53 -11.21 -29.73
CA LYS A 152 -9.03 -12.44 -30.37
C LYS A 152 -8.45 -12.65 -31.77
N ALA A 153 -8.35 -11.57 -32.56
CA ALA A 153 -7.77 -11.64 -33.92
C ALA A 153 -6.30 -12.04 -33.91
N LYS A 154 -5.54 -11.56 -32.91
CA LYS A 154 -4.11 -11.90 -32.75
C LYS A 154 -3.75 -12.10 -31.28
N PRO A 155 -3.89 -13.32 -30.76
CA PRO A 155 -3.62 -13.62 -29.36
C PRO A 155 -2.20 -13.19 -28.92
N GLY A 156 -2.09 -12.47 -27.80
CA GLY A 156 -0.84 -11.98 -27.26
C GLY A 156 -0.26 -10.73 -27.94
N SER A 157 -0.91 -10.18 -28.96
CA SER A 157 -0.41 -8.95 -29.63
C SER A 157 -0.70 -7.67 -28.85
N ILE A 158 -1.67 -7.69 -27.93
CA ILE A 158 -2.02 -6.53 -27.13
C ILE A 158 -1.23 -6.60 -25.82
N SER A 159 -0.38 -5.60 -25.62
CA SER A 159 0.39 -5.43 -24.38
C SER A 159 -0.35 -4.56 -23.37
N TYR A 160 -0.17 -4.85 -22.08
CA TYR A 160 -0.65 -3.96 -21.03
C TYR A 160 0.38 -3.76 -19.94
N ALA A 161 0.55 -2.51 -19.52
CA ALA A 161 1.36 -2.13 -18.37
C ALA A 161 0.57 -2.27 -17.08
N SER A 162 1.25 -2.68 -16.02
CA SER A 162 0.77 -2.58 -14.63
C SER A 162 1.85 -2.00 -13.72
N VAL A 163 1.48 -1.68 -12.49
CA VAL A 163 2.43 -1.16 -11.47
C VAL A 163 3.32 -2.24 -10.85
N GLY A 164 3.31 -3.44 -11.41
CA GLY A 164 4.16 -4.57 -11.02
C GLY A 164 3.45 -5.91 -11.10
N SER A 165 4.25 -6.98 -11.20
CA SER A 165 3.74 -8.36 -11.14
C SER A 165 3.08 -8.61 -9.78
N GLY A 166 1.88 -9.21 -9.81
CA GLY A 166 1.08 -9.46 -8.62
C GLY A 166 0.35 -8.24 -8.04
N SER A 167 0.46 -7.05 -8.65
CA SER A 167 -0.42 -5.94 -8.30
C SER A 167 -1.88 -6.28 -8.58
N VAL A 168 -2.82 -5.67 -7.84
CA VAL A 168 -4.26 -5.87 -8.09
C VAL A 168 -4.64 -5.51 -9.52
N GLY A 169 -4.00 -4.50 -10.13
CA GLY A 169 -4.17 -4.22 -11.54
C GLY A 169 -3.77 -5.39 -12.46
N HIS A 170 -2.62 -6.03 -12.19
CA HIS A 170 -2.23 -7.25 -12.92
C HIS A 170 -3.28 -8.38 -12.73
N LEU A 171 -3.69 -8.63 -11.47
CA LEU A 171 -4.68 -9.67 -11.15
C LEU A 171 -6.04 -9.39 -11.83
N ALA A 172 -6.47 -8.13 -11.86
CA ALA A 172 -7.69 -7.70 -12.54
C ALA A 172 -7.62 -7.93 -14.05
N MET A 173 -6.50 -7.63 -14.69
CA MET A 173 -6.30 -7.90 -16.13
C MET A 173 -6.23 -9.41 -16.42
N ALA A 174 -5.61 -10.19 -15.55
CA ALA A 174 -5.59 -11.65 -15.70
C ALA A 174 -7.00 -12.23 -15.61
N LEU A 175 -7.79 -11.79 -14.62
CA LEU A 175 -9.20 -12.18 -14.47
C LEU A 175 -10.06 -11.76 -15.68
N LEU A 176 -9.87 -10.52 -16.17
CA LEU A 176 -10.55 -10.02 -17.36
C LEU A 176 -10.19 -10.85 -18.60
N SER A 177 -8.91 -11.12 -18.81
CA SER A 177 -8.41 -11.94 -19.91
C SER A 177 -9.01 -13.34 -19.91
N GLN A 178 -9.09 -13.98 -18.73
CA GLN A 178 -9.71 -15.26 -18.52
C GLN A 178 -11.21 -15.24 -18.87
N ARG A 179 -11.95 -14.26 -18.32
CA ARG A 179 -13.40 -14.14 -18.56
C ARG A 179 -13.72 -13.82 -20.01
N ALA A 180 -12.87 -13.04 -20.68
CA ALA A 180 -13.04 -12.69 -22.10
C ALA A 180 -12.54 -13.78 -23.06
N GLY A 181 -11.84 -14.79 -22.58
CA GLY A 181 -11.22 -15.84 -23.40
C GLY A 181 -10.17 -15.29 -24.35
N VAL A 182 -9.36 -14.33 -23.89
CA VAL A 182 -8.30 -13.67 -24.70
C VAL A 182 -6.94 -13.81 -24.05
N LYS A 183 -5.88 -13.68 -24.85
CA LYS A 183 -4.50 -13.61 -24.35
C LYS A 183 -3.98 -12.20 -24.55
N LEU A 184 -3.61 -11.53 -23.43
CA LEU A 184 -2.91 -10.26 -23.41
C LEU A 184 -1.46 -10.48 -22.93
N THR A 185 -0.54 -9.59 -23.30
CA THR A 185 0.86 -9.64 -22.88
C THR A 185 1.09 -8.65 -21.75
N HIS A 186 1.41 -9.17 -20.57
CA HIS A 186 1.70 -8.34 -19.40
C HIS A 186 3.10 -7.74 -19.48
N VAL A 187 3.22 -6.46 -19.20
CA VAL A 187 4.48 -5.71 -19.08
C VAL A 187 4.52 -5.08 -17.68
N PRO A 188 5.21 -5.72 -16.71
CA PRO A 188 5.30 -5.21 -15.34
C PRO A 188 6.28 -4.04 -15.25
N TYR A 189 5.88 -2.98 -14.53
CA TYR A 189 6.70 -1.83 -14.21
C TYR A 189 6.98 -1.75 -12.71
N ARG A 190 8.06 -1.07 -12.32
CA ARG A 190 8.41 -0.84 -10.92
C ARG A 190 7.61 0.30 -10.29
N GLY A 191 6.31 0.39 -10.60
CA GLY A 191 5.39 1.41 -10.07
C GLY A 191 4.69 2.22 -11.14
N GLY A 192 3.80 3.15 -10.71
CA GLY A 192 2.89 3.87 -11.60
C GLY A 192 3.57 4.91 -12.50
N GLY A 193 4.60 5.60 -12.00
CA GLY A 193 5.28 6.64 -12.77
C GLY A 193 5.89 6.11 -14.09
N PRO A 194 6.80 5.13 -14.04
CA PRO A 194 7.37 4.51 -15.25
C PRO A 194 6.31 3.89 -16.17
N ALA A 195 5.30 3.20 -15.60
CA ALA A 195 4.21 2.61 -16.39
C ALA A 195 3.42 3.67 -17.16
N MET A 196 3.12 4.80 -16.53
CA MET A 196 2.40 5.92 -17.16
C MET A 196 3.22 6.56 -18.27
N ASN A 197 4.53 6.76 -18.07
CA ASN A 197 5.39 7.35 -19.10
C ASN A 197 5.37 6.53 -20.39
N ASP A 198 5.51 5.21 -20.27
CA ASP A 198 5.49 4.31 -21.42
C ASP A 198 4.08 4.18 -22.06
N ALA A 199 3.03 4.26 -21.25
CA ALA A 199 1.67 4.27 -21.75
C ALA A 199 1.37 5.54 -22.56
N VAL A 200 1.79 6.71 -22.08
CA VAL A 200 1.64 8.00 -22.80
C VAL A 200 2.45 8.00 -24.10
N ALA A 201 3.66 7.45 -24.07
CA ALA A 201 4.54 7.32 -25.25
C ALA A 201 4.02 6.29 -26.27
N GLY A 202 3.03 5.44 -25.88
CA GLY A 202 2.49 4.40 -26.75
C GLY A 202 3.38 3.15 -26.87
N HIS A 203 4.37 2.99 -25.99
CA HIS A 203 5.25 1.82 -25.96
C HIS A 203 4.51 0.54 -25.52
N VAL A 204 3.41 0.70 -24.79
CA VAL A 204 2.43 -0.35 -24.48
C VAL A 204 1.06 0.00 -25.06
N ASP A 205 0.23 -1.02 -25.31
CA ASP A 205 -1.10 -0.77 -25.88
C ASP A 205 -2.08 -0.26 -24.84
N LEU A 206 -2.02 -0.81 -23.64
CA LEU A 206 -2.92 -0.49 -22.54
C LEU A 206 -2.11 -0.22 -21.28
N LEU A 207 -2.70 0.57 -20.37
CA LEU A 207 -2.27 0.67 -18.97
C LEU A 207 -3.46 0.37 -18.07
N ILE A 208 -3.30 -0.51 -17.10
CA ILE A 208 -4.20 -0.57 -15.96
C ILE A 208 -3.58 0.21 -14.80
N GLY A 209 -4.22 1.33 -14.46
CA GLY A 209 -3.80 2.23 -13.39
C GLY A 209 -4.98 2.68 -12.55
N SER A 210 -4.78 3.01 -11.27
CA SER A 210 -5.84 3.65 -10.47
C SER A 210 -6.29 4.96 -11.12
N THR A 211 -7.50 5.39 -10.85
CA THR A 211 -7.97 6.72 -11.28
C THR A 211 -7.02 7.81 -10.81
N ALA A 212 -6.52 7.72 -9.58
CA ALA A 212 -5.55 8.66 -9.03
C ALA A 212 -4.25 8.79 -9.86
N LEU A 213 -3.81 7.68 -10.48
CA LEU A 213 -2.66 7.69 -11.39
C LEU A 213 -3.03 8.22 -12.78
N SER A 214 -4.19 7.82 -13.28
CA SER A 214 -4.54 7.98 -14.71
C SER A 214 -5.24 9.30 -15.02
N MET A 215 -6.04 9.85 -14.11
CA MET A 215 -6.87 11.02 -14.36
C MET A 215 -6.12 12.29 -14.77
N PRO A 216 -4.94 12.61 -14.23
CA PRO A 216 -4.17 13.75 -14.70
C PRO A 216 -3.86 13.69 -16.21
N GLN A 217 -3.54 12.50 -16.71
CA GLN A 217 -3.21 12.28 -18.12
C GLN A 217 -4.46 12.16 -19.01
N VAL A 218 -5.55 11.60 -18.47
CA VAL A 218 -6.86 11.61 -19.15
C VAL A 218 -7.36 13.04 -19.31
N GLY A 219 -7.29 13.86 -18.27
CA GLY A 219 -7.65 15.28 -18.29
C GLY A 219 -6.80 16.11 -19.26
N ALA A 220 -5.50 15.79 -19.36
CA ALA A 220 -4.60 16.41 -20.35
C ALA A 220 -4.82 15.90 -21.79
N GLY A 221 -5.64 14.85 -21.98
CA GLY A 221 -5.93 14.27 -23.29
C GLY A 221 -4.78 13.50 -23.92
N THR A 222 -3.76 13.11 -23.15
CA THR A 222 -2.61 12.32 -23.63
C THR A 222 -2.94 10.83 -23.73
N ILE A 223 -3.78 10.34 -22.83
CA ILE A 223 -4.35 8.99 -22.85
C ILE A 223 -5.88 9.08 -22.82
N ARG A 224 -6.53 7.99 -23.17
CA ARG A 224 -7.98 7.81 -23.16
C ARG A 224 -8.36 6.68 -22.21
N ALA A 225 -9.38 6.91 -21.38
CA ALA A 225 -10.00 5.85 -20.61
C ALA A 225 -10.89 4.97 -21.51
N VAL A 226 -10.66 3.67 -21.49
CA VAL A 226 -11.41 2.67 -22.26
C VAL A 226 -12.55 2.13 -21.42
N VAL A 227 -12.26 1.76 -20.16
CA VAL A 227 -13.22 1.16 -19.23
C VAL A 227 -12.74 1.35 -17.80
N GLN A 228 -13.66 1.38 -16.84
CA GLN A 228 -13.36 1.40 -15.40
C GLN A 228 -13.78 0.09 -14.72
N THR A 229 -13.08 -0.28 -13.64
CA THR A 229 -13.24 -1.59 -12.99
C THR A 229 -14.13 -1.57 -11.74
N GLY A 230 -14.68 -0.42 -11.39
CA GLY A 230 -15.60 -0.30 -10.25
C GLY A 230 -16.91 -1.06 -10.50
N LYS A 231 -17.60 -1.43 -9.43
CA LYS A 231 -18.93 -2.06 -9.49
C LYS A 231 -19.96 -1.18 -10.22
N THR A 232 -19.86 0.13 -9.96
CA THR A 232 -20.66 1.18 -10.61
C THR A 232 -19.73 2.22 -11.19
N ARG A 233 -20.22 3.06 -12.09
CA ARG A 233 -19.44 4.18 -12.62
C ARG A 233 -19.06 5.14 -11.49
N ASN A 234 -17.82 5.58 -11.51
CA ASN A 234 -17.36 6.66 -10.63
C ASN A 234 -18.14 7.96 -10.98
N ALA A 235 -18.52 8.71 -9.96
CA ALA A 235 -19.35 9.92 -10.11
C ALA A 235 -18.76 10.98 -11.06
N PHE A 236 -17.44 10.98 -11.21
CA PHE A 236 -16.74 11.92 -12.10
C PHE A 236 -16.34 11.30 -13.46
N LEU A 237 -16.60 10.00 -13.65
CA LEU A 237 -16.30 9.24 -14.88
C LEU A 237 -17.56 8.61 -15.46
N THR A 238 -18.65 9.36 -15.45
CA THR A 238 -19.98 8.88 -15.87
C THR A 238 -20.06 8.46 -17.34
N THR A 239 -19.16 8.97 -18.19
CA THR A 239 -19.08 8.62 -19.61
C THR A 239 -18.25 7.36 -19.87
N VAL A 240 -17.44 6.90 -18.91
CA VAL A 240 -16.62 5.70 -19.05
C VAL A 240 -17.41 4.50 -18.51
N PRO A 241 -17.72 3.49 -19.32
CA PRO A 241 -18.47 2.33 -18.84
C PRO A 241 -17.64 1.50 -17.85
N THR A 242 -18.31 0.70 -17.02
CA THR A 242 -17.62 -0.31 -16.21
C THR A 242 -17.36 -1.59 -17.01
N VAL A 243 -16.41 -2.41 -16.53
CA VAL A 243 -16.19 -3.75 -17.09
C VAL A 243 -17.47 -4.59 -16.99
N ALA A 244 -18.22 -4.43 -15.87
CA ALA A 244 -19.51 -5.12 -15.68
C ALA A 244 -20.53 -4.71 -16.75
N GLU A 245 -20.67 -3.42 -17.05
CA GLU A 245 -21.55 -2.92 -18.12
C GLU A 245 -21.07 -3.33 -19.52
N SER A 246 -19.79 -3.65 -19.68
CA SER A 246 -19.18 -4.07 -20.94
C SER A 246 -19.27 -5.58 -21.20
N GLY A 247 -20.16 -6.30 -20.51
CA GLY A 247 -20.45 -7.72 -20.75
C GLY A 247 -19.80 -8.70 -19.77
N PHE A 248 -19.21 -8.22 -18.67
CA PHE A 248 -18.59 -9.05 -17.63
C PHE A 248 -19.26 -8.79 -16.27
N PRO A 249 -20.49 -9.25 -16.04
CA PRO A 249 -21.19 -9.00 -14.78
C PRO A 249 -20.37 -9.46 -13.58
N ASP A 250 -20.57 -8.80 -12.45
CA ASP A 250 -19.86 -9.06 -11.19
C ASP A 250 -18.32 -8.86 -11.25
N PHE A 251 -17.83 -8.18 -12.30
CA PHE A 251 -16.43 -7.76 -12.32
C PHE A 251 -16.26 -6.51 -11.47
N GLU A 252 -15.42 -6.61 -10.46
CA GLU A 252 -15.02 -5.48 -9.63
C GLU A 252 -13.56 -5.61 -9.23
N ALA A 253 -12.82 -4.52 -9.36
CA ALA A 253 -11.46 -4.38 -8.83
C ALA A 253 -11.23 -2.91 -8.47
N ASN A 254 -10.88 -2.65 -7.20
CA ASN A 254 -10.60 -1.29 -6.74
C ASN A 254 -9.18 -1.21 -6.18
N ALA A 255 -8.48 -0.14 -6.56
CA ALA A 255 -7.31 0.31 -5.85
C ALA A 255 -7.69 0.82 -4.47
N TRP A 256 -6.79 0.71 -3.49
CA TRP A 256 -6.99 1.27 -2.18
C TRP A 256 -5.66 1.70 -1.56
N TRP A 257 -5.71 2.63 -0.60
CA TRP A 257 -4.56 3.14 0.13
C TRP A 257 -4.79 2.99 1.62
N GLY A 258 -3.80 2.46 2.31
CA GLY A 258 -3.84 2.26 3.75
C GLY A 258 -2.57 2.73 4.44
N ILE A 259 -2.73 3.08 5.72
CA ILE A 259 -1.63 3.40 6.62
C ILE A 259 -1.53 2.32 7.68
N PHE A 260 -0.30 1.90 7.95
CA PHE A 260 0.03 0.91 8.97
C PHE A 260 1.15 1.43 9.88
N ALA A 261 1.25 0.83 11.05
CA ALA A 261 2.33 1.02 12.01
C ALA A 261 3.04 -0.33 12.26
N PRO A 262 4.26 -0.35 12.80
CA PRO A 262 4.84 -1.58 13.37
C PRO A 262 3.92 -2.17 14.43
N ALA A 263 3.78 -3.49 14.46
CA ALA A 263 2.96 -4.19 15.45
C ALA A 263 3.39 -3.84 16.88
N GLY A 264 2.40 -3.62 17.77
CA GLY A 264 2.64 -3.22 19.14
C GLY A 264 2.84 -1.72 19.35
N THR A 265 2.65 -0.89 18.33
CA THR A 265 2.61 0.57 18.50
C THR A 265 1.49 0.94 19.48
N PRO A 266 1.74 1.77 20.53
CA PRO A 266 0.74 2.08 21.54
C PRO A 266 -0.56 2.64 20.95
N LYS A 267 -1.70 2.07 21.35
CA LYS A 267 -3.02 2.46 20.82
C LYS A 267 -3.29 3.96 20.83
N PRO A 268 -2.96 4.73 21.90
CA PRO A 268 -3.17 6.18 21.90
C PRO A 268 -2.37 6.90 20.79
N ILE A 269 -1.19 6.40 20.44
CA ILE A 269 -0.37 6.94 19.35
C ILE A 269 -1.02 6.64 18.00
N VAL A 270 -1.45 5.38 17.79
CA VAL A 270 -2.15 4.97 16.56
C VAL A 270 -3.43 5.78 16.36
N GLU A 271 -4.25 5.91 17.39
CA GLU A 271 -5.52 6.67 17.35
C GLU A 271 -5.28 8.15 17.06
N ARG A 272 -4.31 8.78 17.74
CA ARG A 272 -3.98 10.18 17.49
C ARG A 272 -3.47 10.40 16.07
N PHE A 273 -2.53 9.57 15.58
CA PHE A 273 -2.03 9.68 14.21
C PHE A 273 -3.14 9.47 13.17
N SER A 274 -3.98 8.46 13.36
CA SER A 274 -5.14 8.17 12.51
C SER A 274 -6.11 9.35 12.45
N ASN A 275 -6.45 9.95 13.61
CA ASN A 275 -7.37 11.07 13.69
C ASN A 275 -6.80 12.34 13.01
N GLU A 276 -5.53 12.65 13.24
CA GLU A 276 -4.89 13.82 12.64
C GLU A 276 -4.75 13.65 11.12
N MET A 277 -4.39 12.45 10.65
CA MET A 277 -4.34 12.15 9.23
C MET A 277 -5.73 12.23 8.58
N ALA A 278 -6.76 11.66 9.21
CA ALA A 278 -8.12 11.77 8.72
C ALA A 278 -8.63 13.22 8.70
N ALA A 279 -8.21 14.05 9.66
CA ALA A 279 -8.53 15.48 9.66
C ALA A 279 -7.86 16.22 8.51
N CYS A 280 -6.57 15.94 8.19
CA CYS A 280 -5.89 16.48 7.01
C CYS A 280 -6.61 16.11 5.71
N LEU A 281 -7.05 14.85 5.61
CA LEU A 281 -7.74 14.33 4.43
C LEU A 281 -9.14 14.95 4.23
N ARG A 282 -9.75 15.50 5.30
CA ARG A 282 -11.02 16.24 5.23
C ARG A 282 -10.83 17.74 4.95
N GLU A 283 -9.62 18.28 5.00
CA GLU A 283 -9.38 19.67 4.62
C GLU A 283 -9.81 19.90 3.17
N GLU A 284 -10.61 20.94 2.93
CA GLU A 284 -11.26 21.20 1.65
C GLU A 284 -10.30 21.08 0.45
N ARG A 285 -9.13 21.71 0.54
CA ARG A 285 -8.12 21.66 -0.53
C ARG A 285 -7.62 20.23 -0.80
N VAL A 286 -7.37 19.45 0.26
CA VAL A 286 -6.87 18.07 0.16
C VAL A 286 -7.98 17.16 -0.33
N ALA A 287 -9.15 17.23 0.29
CA ALA A 287 -10.31 16.42 -0.09
C ALA A 287 -10.68 16.64 -1.56
N LYS A 288 -10.76 17.89 -2.00
CA LYS A 288 -11.07 18.26 -3.40
C LYS A 288 -10.04 17.69 -4.37
N GLN A 289 -8.74 17.82 -4.07
CA GLN A 289 -7.68 17.26 -4.91
C GLN A 289 -7.78 15.73 -5.03
N LEU A 290 -8.10 15.05 -3.93
CA LEU A 290 -8.24 13.58 -3.95
C LEU A 290 -9.53 13.13 -4.63
N THR A 291 -10.66 13.76 -4.33
CA THR A 291 -11.96 13.31 -4.83
C THR A 291 -12.25 13.77 -6.27
N GLU A 292 -11.99 15.03 -6.60
CA GLU A 292 -12.32 15.58 -7.93
C GLU A 292 -11.21 15.33 -8.96
N THR A 293 -9.92 15.48 -8.56
CA THR A 293 -8.80 15.34 -9.51
C THR A 293 -8.31 13.90 -9.61
N GLN A 294 -8.19 13.18 -8.48
CA GLN A 294 -7.67 11.81 -8.42
C GLN A 294 -8.78 10.76 -8.36
N GLN A 295 -10.03 11.16 -8.20
CA GLN A 295 -11.22 10.30 -8.20
C GLN A 295 -11.19 9.23 -7.10
N VAL A 296 -10.61 9.57 -5.96
CA VAL A 296 -10.57 8.72 -4.77
C VAL A 296 -11.84 8.89 -3.96
N SER A 297 -12.54 7.81 -3.68
CA SER A 297 -13.63 7.77 -2.71
C SER A 297 -13.03 7.65 -1.31
N LEU A 298 -13.04 8.76 -0.56
CA LEU A 298 -12.49 8.80 0.80
C LEU A 298 -13.35 7.96 1.74
N THR A 299 -12.75 6.96 2.37
CA THR A 299 -13.39 6.12 3.40
C THR A 299 -13.06 6.63 4.80
N LEU A 300 -11.81 7.02 5.03
CA LEU A 300 -11.26 7.49 6.31
C LEU A 300 -11.60 6.55 7.46
N GLY A 301 -11.49 5.26 7.20
CA GLY A 301 -11.82 4.20 8.13
C GLY A 301 -10.66 3.89 9.07
N GLY A 302 -10.89 3.99 10.40
CA GLY A 302 -9.89 3.70 11.41
C GLY A 302 -9.41 2.24 11.45
N PRO A 303 -8.61 1.87 12.47
CA PRO A 303 -7.89 0.59 12.53
C PRO A 303 -8.76 -0.66 12.29
N GLU A 304 -9.91 -0.75 12.93
CA GLU A 304 -10.81 -1.92 12.78
C GLU A 304 -11.41 -2.04 11.38
N ILE A 305 -11.74 -0.89 10.76
CA ILE A 305 -12.28 -0.85 9.39
C ILE A 305 -11.20 -1.29 8.42
N LEU A 306 -9.97 -0.77 8.58
CA LEU A 306 -8.87 -1.17 7.72
C LEU A 306 -8.55 -2.67 7.87
N ARG A 307 -8.55 -3.22 9.10
CA ARG A 307 -8.32 -4.66 9.31
C ARG A 307 -9.33 -5.52 8.55
N LYS A 308 -10.62 -5.31 8.80
CA LYS A 308 -11.69 -6.05 8.12
C LYS A 308 -11.63 -5.91 6.59
N PHE A 309 -11.26 -4.71 6.13
CA PHE A 309 -11.10 -4.45 4.71
C PHE A 309 -9.95 -5.27 4.11
N VAL A 310 -8.78 -5.28 4.76
CA VAL A 310 -7.60 -6.04 4.30
C VAL A 310 -7.87 -7.54 4.30
N ASP A 311 -8.51 -8.07 5.37
CA ASP A 311 -8.88 -9.49 5.46
C ASP A 311 -9.76 -9.91 4.28
N ASN A 312 -10.75 -9.07 3.93
CA ASN A 312 -11.60 -9.30 2.77
C ASN A 312 -10.79 -9.23 1.45
N GLN A 313 -9.90 -8.25 1.29
CA GLN A 313 -9.05 -8.14 0.10
C GLN A 313 -8.12 -9.35 -0.04
N MET A 314 -7.53 -9.81 1.04
CA MET A 314 -6.70 -11.03 1.05
C MET A 314 -7.49 -12.26 0.62
N SER A 315 -8.71 -12.43 1.13
CA SER A 315 -9.61 -13.53 0.72
C SER A 315 -9.93 -13.50 -0.77
N VAL A 316 -10.32 -12.34 -1.30
CA VAL A 316 -10.70 -12.17 -2.72
C VAL A 316 -9.50 -12.43 -3.63
N TRP A 317 -8.38 -11.73 -3.40
CA TRP A 317 -7.23 -11.80 -4.29
C TRP A 317 -6.45 -13.10 -4.13
N GLY A 318 -6.40 -13.68 -2.93
CA GLY A 318 -5.84 -15.03 -2.71
C GLY A 318 -6.54 -16.08 -3.54
N LYS A 319 -7.88 -16.00 -3.64
CA LYS A 319 -8.66 -16.88 -4.53
C LYS A 319 -8.31 -16.66 -6.01
N VAL A 320 -8.26 -15.42 -6.48
CA VAL A 320 -7.90 -15.09 -7.88
C VAL A 320 -6.51 -15.59 -8.23
N VAL A 321 -5.52 -15.37 -7.36
CA VAL A 321 -4.15 -15.85 -7.55
C VAL A 321 -4.12 -17.38 -7.68
N LYS A 322 -4.80 -18.09 -6.79
CA LYS A 322 -4.85 -19.55 -6.79
C LYS A 322 -5.55 -20.11 -8.04
N ASP A 323 -6.73 -19.58 -8.37
CA ASP A 323 -7.56 -20.06 -9.48
C ASP A 323 -6.87 -19.82 -10.85
N ASN A 324 -6.03 -18.80 -10.97
CA ASN A 324 -5.31 -18.43 -12.20
C ASN A 324 -3.83 -18.81 -12.19
N ASN A 325 -3.33 -19.48 -11.13
CA ASN A 325 -1.93 -19.85 -10.96
C ASN A 325 -0.95 -18.70 -11.20
N ILE A 326 -1.31 -17.51 -10.67
CA ILE A 326 -0.51 -16.27 -10.85
C ILE A 326 0.66 -16.30 -9.88
N LYS A 327 1.86 -16.01 -10.40
CA LYS A 327 3.09 -15.82 -9.60
C LYS A 327 3.71 -14.50 -9.99
N ALA A 328 4.36 -13.82 -9.05
CA ALA A 328 5.20 -12.69 -9.40
C ALA A 328 6.41 -13.19 -10.20
N ASP A 329 6.78 -12.44 -11.21
CA ASP A 329 8.03 -12.70 -11.90
C ASP A 329 9.18 -12.52 -10.90
N GLN A 330 10.04 -13.52 -10.82
CA GLN A 330 11.27 -13.47 -10.03
C GLN A 330 12.31 -12.68 -10.83
N ASN A 331 12.24 -11.33 -10.76
CA ASN A 331 13.27 -10.44 -11.34
C ASN A 331 13.83 -9.51 -10.26
#